data_d09e6680f8b81b3ee7406bca2ef75984
#
_entry.id   d09e6680f8b81b3ee7406bca2ef75984
#
_cell.length_a   1.000
_cell.length_b   1.000
_cell.length_c   1.000
_cell.angle_alpha   90.00
_cell.angle_beta   90.00
_cell.angle_gamma   90.00
#
_symmetry.space_group_name_H-M   'P 1'
#
loop_
_entity.id
_entity.type
_entity.pdbx_description
1 polymer ?
#
loop_
_entity_poly.entity_id
_entity_poly.type
_entity_poly.pdbx_seq_one_letter_code
_entity_poly.pdbx_strand_id
1 'polypeptide(L)'
;MAKGSGTGKKKASKAAASPPPAAPVAKRRVTSWFFRPRQLMVTAAVAMTIVMIPVLARRMPKLNDRPEYRIGAEQVSVSTPPNWIPPDLAEQVFVRAGLEKNQSLLDETLSERIAAAFHTHPWIQEVRSVRKTYPARIHVDVVYREPVAMVKGVDGYYPIDRRGILLPARDFSDADVERYPVIERVASVPMGKLGESWGDPAVSGAAELAATLNAKREGKDSWWSELELSAILMPRRVALIEDADELEYELRTKGGSEILWGRGPNSRHPGELAVAQKLQRLSEYQRDYGGFDDAHGPYRIDIRPWQGIDRGILAREVRETTMR
;
A
#
# COMPACT_ATOMS: atom_id res chain seq x y z
N MET A 1 -76.61 1.77 -1.06
CA MET A 1 -77.79 2.52 -0.61
C MET A 1 -77.68 3.85 -1.24
N ALA A 2 -78.41 4.06 -2.25
CA ALA A 2 -79.73 4.66 -2.36
C ALA A 2 -79.62 6.21 -2.52
N LYS A 3 -79.93 6.65 -3.70
CA LYS A 3 -81.15 7.34 -4.16
C LYS A 3 -81.04 8.83 -3.93
N GLY A 4 -81.41 9.71 -4.83
CA GLY A 4 -82.22 9.72 -6.01
C GLY A 4 -82.42 11.17 -6.42
N SER A 5 -82.56 11.35 -7.71
CA SER A 5 -83.82 11.82 -8.32
C SER A 5 -84.18 13.28 -7.99
N GLY A 6 -84.52 14.14 -8.89
CA GLY A 6 -85.12 14.08 -10.20
C GLY A 6 -85.44 15.49 -10.72
N THR A 7 -85.44 15.55 -11.96
CA THR A 7 -86.46 16.13 -12.91
C THR A 7 -87.00 17.49 -12.68
N GLY A 8 -87.03 18.28 -13.80
CA GLY A 8 -87.93 19.42 -14.01
C GLY A 8 -87.68 20.18 -15.31
N LYS A 9 -88.26 19.67 -16.41
CA LYS A 9 -88.44 20.35 -17.68
C LYS A 9 -89.29 21.58 -17.51
N LYS A 10 -88.94 22.71 -18.23
CA LYS A 10 -89.98 23.39 -18.99
C LYS A 10 -89.37 24.25 -20.14
N LYS A 11 -89.88 24.00 -21.28
CA LYS A 11 -89.76 24.76 -22.54
C LYS A 11 -90.47 26.09 -22.49
N ALA A 12 -89.95 27.10 -23.16
CA ALA A 12 -90.63 28.12 -23.98
C ALA A 12 -89.55 28.91 -24.67
N SER A 13 -89.37 28.86 -25.94
CA SER A 13 -90.01 29.53 -27.05
C SER A 13 -89.57 30.99 -27.24
N LYS A 14 -88.70 31.20 -28.26
CA LYS A 14 -88.82 32.15 -29.39
C LYS A 14 -88.68 33.63 -29.11
N ALA A 15 -87.57 34.21 -29.60
CA ALA A 15 -87.65 35.34 -30.53
C ALA A 15 -86.28 35.66 -31.10
N ALA A 16 -86.24 35.74 -32.42
CA ALA A 16 -85.09 36.12 -33.21
C ALA A 16 -84.80 37.62 -33.02
N ALA A 17 -83.51 37.92 -32.78
CA ALA A 17 -83.00 39.29 -32.91
C ALA A 17 -81.62 39.22 -33.61
N SER A 18 -81.47 39.99 -34.64
CA SER A 18 -80.40 40.17 -35.60
C SER A 18 -79.02 40.36 -34.93
N PRO A 19 -77.95 39.93 -35.58
CA PRO A 19 -76.61 40.08 -35.02
C PRO A 19 -76.16 41.56 -35.08
N PRO A 20 -75.46 42.02 -34.05
CA PRO A 20 -74.80 43.34 -34.11
C PRO A 20 -73.55 43.26 -35.01
N PRO A 21 -73.11 44.36 -35.61
CA PRO A 21 -72.01 44.42 -36.56
C PRO A 21 -70.70 44.09 -35.89
N ALA A 22 -69.90 43.32 -36.60
CA ALA A 22 -68.53 42.88 -36.19
C ALA A 22 -67.67 44.10 -35.86
N ALA A 23 -67.16 44.10 -34.61
CA ALA A 23 -66.13 45.05 -34.19
C ALA A 23 -64.84 44.85 -34.98
N PRO A 24 -64.11 45.85 -35.37
CA PRO A 24 -62.91 45.74 -36.13
C PRO A 24 -61.83 45.02 -35.28
N VAL A 25 -61.33 43.93 -35.79
CA VAL A 25 -60.16 43.20 -35.20
C VAL A 25 -58.99 44.19 -35.18
N ALA A 26 -58.65 44.68 -33.97
CA ALA A 26 -57.45 45.45 -33.79
C ALA A 26 -56.23 44.57 -34.10
N LYS A 27 -55.67 44.79 -35.27
CA LYS A 27 -54.37 44.27 -35.63
C LYS A 27 -53.34 44.80 -34.57
N ARG A 28 -52.97 43.95 -33.65
CA ARG A 28 -51.87 44.16 -32.67
C ARG A 28 -50.62 44.47 -33.47
N ARG A 29 -50.24 45.73 -33.57
CA ARG A 29 -48.94 46.16 -34.11
C ARG A 29 -47.85 45.77 -33.09
N VAL A 30 -47.32 44.58 -33.21
CA VAL A 30 -46.22 44.06 -32.36
C VAL A 30 -44.87 44.47 -32.93
N THR A 31 -44.77 45.27 -33.97
CA THR A 31 -43.58 45.43 -34.79
C THR A 31 -42.89 46.80 -34.71
N SER A 32 -43.29 47.75 -33.86
CA SER A 32 -42.64 49.06 -33.91
C SER A 32 -41.62 49.31 -32.77
N TRP A 33 -41.52 48.42 -31.80
CA TRP A 33 -40.59 48.62 -30.66
C TRP A 33 -39.16 48.14 -30.96
N PHE A 34 -39.00 47.18 -31.90
CA PHE A 34 -37.68 46.60 -32.26
C PHE A 34 -36.87 47.45 -33.25
N PHE A 35 -37.47 48.51 -33.87
CA PHE A 35 -36.80 49.30 -34.93
C PHE A 35 -36.27 50.65 -34.46
N ARG A 36 -36.09 50.88 -33.18
CA ARG A 36 -35.36 52.08 -32.72
C ARG A 36 -33.86 51.84 -32.95
N PRO A 37 -33.15 52.73 -33.65
CA PRO A 37 -31.76 52.51 -34.02
C PRO A 37 -30.83 52.20 -32.81
N ARG A 38 -31.12 52.78 -31.65
CA ARG A 38 -30.42 52.47 -30.40
C ARG A 38 -30.64 51.02 -29.93
N GLN A 39 -31.82 50.46 -30.08
CA GLN A 39 -32.09 49.06 -29.66
C GLN A 39 -31.50 48.06 -30.62
N LEU A 40 -31.49 48.35 -31.94
CA LEU A 40 -30.77 47.56 -32.91
C LEU A 40 -29.26 47.55 -32.65
N MET A 41 -28.67 48.68 -32.27
CA MET A 41 -27.24 48.69 -31.89
C MET A 41 -26.96 47.88 -30.63
N VAL A 42 -27.82 47.94 -29.62
CA VAL A 42 -27.67 47.16 -28.37
C VAL A 42 -27.84 45.64 -28.64
N THR A 43 -28.85 45.25 -29.41
CA THR A 43 -29.06 43.85 -29.77
C THR A 43 -27.94 43.30 -30.65
N ALA A 44 -27.46 44.11 -31.61
CA ALA A 44 -26.30 43.74 -32.44
C ALA A 44 -25.01 43.62 -31.58
N ALA A 45 -24.78 44.52 -30.62
CA ALA A 45 -23.63 44.45 -29.71
C ALA A 45 -23.70 43.20 -28.81
N VAL A 46 -24.89 42.91 -28.24
CA VAL A 46 -25.10 41.70 -27.43
C VAL A 46 -24.92 40.44 -28.27
N ALA A 47 -25.46 40.37 -29.48
CA ALA A 47 -25.29 39.26 -30.38
C ALA A 47 -23.81 39.07 -30.79
N MET A 48 -23.12 40.19 -31.07
CA MET A 48 -21.69 40.18 -31.37
C MET A 48 -20.86 39.69 -30.17
N THR A 49 -21.19 40.09 -28.95
CA THR A 49 -20.53 39.62 -27.73
C THR A 49 -20.75 38.12 -27.52
N ILE A 50 -21.97 37.63 -27.71
CA ILE A 50 -22.33 36.23 -27.59
C ILE A 50 -21.56 35.37 -28.64
N VAL A 51 -21.38 35.89 -29.84
CA VAL A 51 -20.60 35.18 -30.90
C VAL A 51 -19.11 35.32 -30.68
N MET A 52 -18.64 36.48 -30.20
CA MET A 52 -17.20 36.71 -29.98
C MET A 52 -16.65 35.94 -28.77
N ILE A 53 -17.41 35.75 -27.69
CA ILE A 53 -16.96 35.01 -26.50
C ILE A 53 -16.49 33.57 -26.89
N PRO A 54 -17.27 32.73 -27.56
CA PRO A 54 -16.82 31.38 -27.93
C PRO A 54 -15.68 31.38 -28.96
N VAL A 55 -15.63 32.38 -29.85
CA VAL A 55 -14.54 32.51 -30.83
C VAL A 55 -13.23 32.90 -30.11
N LEU A 56 -13.29 33.83 -29.15
CA LEU A 56 -12.13 34.23 -28.36
C LEU A 56 -11.69 33.09 -27.42
N ALA A 57 -12.65 32.38 -26.79
CA ALA A 57 -12.37 31.23 -25.95
C ALA A 57 -11.70 30.09 -26.73
N ARG A 58 -12.06 29.88 -28.00
CA ARG A 58 -11.39 28.90 -28.88
C ARG A 58 -9.98 29.31 -29.31
N ARG A 59 -9.68 30.61 -29.32
CA ARG A 59 -8.35 31.14 -29.66
C ARG A 59 -7.44 31.30 -28.45
N MET A 60 -7.98 31.19 -27.21
CA MET A 60 -7.13 31.17 -26.03
C MET A 60 -6.25 29.92 -26.07
N PRO A 61 -4.93 30.05 -25.94
CA PRO A 61 -4.04 28.89 -25.85
C PRO A 61 -4.49 28.08 -24.64
N LYS A 62 -4.78 26.79 -24.86
CA LYS A 62 -5.16 25.89 -23.79
C LYS A 62 -3.98 25.84 -22.81
N LEU A 63 -4.21 26.21 -21.56
CA LEU A 63 -3.19 26.17 -20.51
C LEU A 63 -2.56 24.77 -20.39
N ASN A 64 -3.35 23.72 -20.66
CA ASN A 64 -2.87 22.34 -20.67
C ASN A 64 -1.75 22.06 -21.68
N ASP A 65 -1.60 22.89 -22.72
CA ASP A 65 -0.60 22.69 -23.78
C ASP A 65 0.72 23.45 -23.51
N ARG A 66 0.74 24.28 -22.46
CA ARG A 66 1.93 25.01 -22.11
C ARG A 66 2.93 24.12 -21.39
N PRO A 67 4.24 24.18 -21.75
CA PRO A 67 5.29 23.34 -21.16
C PRO A 67 5.40 23.51 -19.64
N GLU A 68 5.04 24.70 -19.11
CA GLU A 68 5.08 24.99 -17.68
C GLU A 68 4.08 24.20 -16.84
N TYR A 69 3.07 23.58 -17.49
CA TYR A 69 2.05 22.75 -16.86
C TYR A 69 2.18 21.27 -17.25
N ARG A 70 3.20 20.91 -18.04
CA ARG A 70 3.43 19.52 -18.44
C ARG A 70 4.42 18.86 -17.49
N ILE A 71 4.09 17.63 -17.10
CA ILE A 71 4.89 16.82 -16.18
C ILE A 71 5.28 15.52 -16.85
N GLY A 72 6.56 15.18 -16.73
CA GLY A 72 7.12 13.87 -16.96
C GLY A 72 7.73 13.30 -15.66
N ALA A 73 8.35 12.15 -15.75
CA ALA A 73 8.99 11.49 -14.60
C ALA A 73 10.10 12.37 -13.95
N GLU A 74 10.80 13.17 -14.75
CA GLU A 74 11.90 14.05 -14.29
C GLU A 74 11.46 15.15 -13.32
N GLN A 75 10.19 15.59 -13.40
CA GLN A 75 9.62 16.61 -12.53
C GLN A 75 8.97 16.05 -11.27
N VAL A 76 9.08 14.73 -11.07
CA VAL A 76 8.56 14.06 -9.88
C VAL A 76 9.67 13.81 -8.90
N SER A 77 9.53 14.36 -7.72
CA SER A 77 10.38 14.08 -6.57
C SER A 77 9.64 13.19 -5.58
N VAL A 78 10.36 12.26 -4.98
CA VAL A 78 9.85 11.36 -3.95
C VAL A 78 10.58 11.66 -2.64
N SER A 79 9.99 11.34 -1.50
CA SER A 79 10.67 11.36 -0.19
C SER A 79 12.04 10.71 -0.29
N THR A 80 13.04 11.24 0.41
CA THR A 80 14.42 10.74 0.36
C THR A 80 14.47 9.23 0.55
N PRO A 81 14.91 8.47 -0.47
CA PRO A 81 14.93 7.02 -0.39
C PRO A 81 16.07 6.54 0.52
N PRO A 82 15.86 5.51 1.33
CA PRO A 82 16.92 4.76 1.99
C PRO A 82 17.86 4.08 0.98
N ASN A 83 19.03 3.62 1.48
CA ASN A 83 20.10 3.06 0.64
C ASN A 83 19.71 1.77 -0.12
N TRP A 84 18.70 1.04 0.36
CA TRP A 84 18.23 -0.20 -0.27
C TRP A 84 17.18 0.02 -1.36
N ILE A 85 16.75 1.26 -1.56
CA ILE A 85 15.76 1.59 -2.59
C ILE A 85 16.48 1.91 -3.91
N PRO A 86 16.08 1.29 -5.03
CA PRO A 86 16.63 1.60 -6.34
C PRO A 86 16.46 3.08 -6.69
N PRO A 87 17.50 3.74 -7.25
CA PRO A 87 17.46 5.17 -7.55
C PRO A 87 16.45 5.53 -8.65
N ASP A 88 16.10 4.58 -9.50
CA ASP A 88 15.17 4.70 -10.62
C ASP A 88 13.71 4.33 -10.27
N LEU A 89 13.39 4.18 -8.97
CA LEU A 89 12.05 3.78 -8.50
C LEU A 89 10.94 4.66 -9.08
N ALA A 90 11.13 5.98 -9.09
CA ALA A 90 10.12 6.91 -9.63
C ALA A 90 9.87 6.66 -11.12
N GLU A 91 10.93 6.45 -11.89
CA GLU A 91 10.85 6.13 -13.32
C GLU A 91 10.13 4.80 -13.55
N GLN A 92 10.49 3.76 -12.80
CA GLN A 92 9.83 2.44 -12.86
C GLN A 92 8.33 2.54 -12.60
N VAL A 93 7.91 3.36 -11.62
CA VAL A 93 6.49 3.59 -11.30
C VAL A 93 5.79 4.27 -12.47
N PHE A 94 6.39 5.32 -13.05
CA PHE A 94 5.81 6.07 -14.16
C PHE A 94 5.67 5.23 -15.42
N VAL A 95 6.71 4.45 -15.77
CA VAL A 95 6.68 3.51 -16.90
C VAL A 95 5.56 2.48 -16.72
N ARG A 96 5.51 1.84 -15.57
CA ARG A 96 4.51 0.81 -15.28
C ARG A 96 3.08 1.35 -15.28
N ALA A 97 2.88 2.59 -14.85
CA ALA A 97 1.58 3.24 -14.82
C ALA A 97 1.16 3.89 -16.15
N GLY A 98 2.04 3.88 -17.18
CA GLY A 98 1.78 4.56 -18.45
C GLY A 98 1.70 6.08 -18.32
N LEU A 99 2.40 6.65 -17.33
CA LEU A 99 2.41 8.09 -17.04
C LEU A 99 3.63 8.80 -17.63
N GLU A 100 4.37 8.15 -18.51
CA GLU A 100 5.71 8.55 -18.93
C GLU A 100 5.80 9.92 -19.61
N LYS A 101 4.74 10.38 -20.30
CA LYS A 101 4.81 11.59 -21.11
C LYS A 101 3.59 12.51 -20.95
N ASN A 102 3.88 13.80 -20.87
CA ASN A 102 2.93 14.89 -21.09
C ASN A 102 1.65 14.87 -20.22
N GLN A 103 1.77 14.55 -18.95
CA GLN A 103 0.63 14.72 -18.05
C GLN A 103 0.43 16.22 -17.74
N SER A 104 -0.83 16.66 -17.69
CA SER A 104 -1.13 18.05 -17.33
C SER A 104 -1.21 18.20 -15.81
N LEU A 105 -0.50 19.19 -15.26
CA LEU A 105 -0.60 19.56 -13.84
C LEU A 105 -2.03 19.95 -13.44
N LEU A 106 -2.80 20.46 -14.42
CA LEU A 106 -4.19 20.93 -14.24
C LEU A 106 -5.20 19.76 -14.23
N ASP A 107 -4.77 18.55 -14.55
CA ASP A 107 -5.63 17.36 -14.44
C ASP A 107 -5.93 17.09 -12.95
N GLU A 108 -7.19 17.18 -12.56
CA GLU A 108 -7.63 16.96 -11.18
C GLU A 108 -7.37 15.54 -10.71
N THR A 109 -7.45 14.56 -11.61
CA THR A 109 -7.26 13.13 -11.31
C THR A 109 -5.79 12.72 -11.25
N LEU A 110 -4.85 13.56 -11.69
CA LEU A 110 -3.44 13.22 -11.79
C LEU A 110 -2.84 12.79 -10.43
N SER A 111 -3.19 13.49 -9.34
CA SER A 111 -2.69 13.14 -8.00
C SER A 111 -3.13 11.76 -7.55
N GLU A 112 -4.38 11.40 -7.79
CA GLU A 112 -4.93 10.08 -7.46
C GLU A 112 -4.28 8.98 -8.29
N ARG A 113 -4.10 9.22 -9.59
CA ARG A 113 -3.45 8.27 -10.50
C ARG A 113 -1.99 8.02 -10.11
N ILE A 114 -1.26 9.07 -9.74
CA ILE A 114 0.11 8.95 -9.24
C ILE A 114 0.13 8.21 -7.91
N ALA A 115 -0.74 8.56 -6.96
CA ALA A 115 -0.82 7.87 -5.68
C ALA A 115 -1.11 6.37 -5.85
N ALA A 116 -2.06 6.02 -6.71
CA ALA A 116 -2.38 4.63 -7.04
C ALA A 116 -1.19 3.91 -7.67
N ALA A 117 -0.48 4.56 -8.60
CA ALA A 117 0.71 3.99 -9.24
C ALA A 117 1.82 3.68 -8.23
N PHE A 118 2.12 4.61 -7.33
CA PHE A 118 3.10 4.38 -6.26
C PHE A 118 2.65 3.29 -5.28
N HIS A 119 1.38 3.28 -4.90
CA HIS A 119 0.84 2.28 -3.97
C HIS A 119 0.97 0.83 -4.48
N THR A 120 0.98 0.62 -5.80
CA THR A 120 1.18 -0.72 -6.39
C THR A 120 2.63 -1.16 -6.45
N HIS A 121 3.58 -0.29 -6.12
CA HIS A 121 5.00 -0.63 -6.20
C HIS A 121 5.44 -1.44 -4.96
N PRO A 122 6.19 -2.56 -5.12
CA PRO A 122 6.56 -3.44 -4.00
C PRO A 122 7.31 -2.74 -2.87
N TRP A 123 8.12 -1.72 -3.18
CA TRP A 123 8.89 -0.96 -2.20
C TRP A 123 8.10 0.07 -1.42
N ILE A 124 6.86 0.35 -1.81
CA ILE A 124 6.04 1.36 -1.15
C ILE A 124 5.09 0.70 -0.15
N GLN A 125 5.22 1.10 1.10
CA GLN A 125 4.31 0.67 2.16
C GLN A 125 3.05 1.53 2.18
N GLU A 126 3.21 2.85 2.02
CA GLU A 126 2.14 3.84 2.11
C GLU A 126 2.47 5.07 1.28
N VAL A 127 1.48 5.66 0.64
CA VAL A 127 1.55 6.99 0.02
C VAL A 127 0.82 7.97 0.92
N ARG A 128 1.56 8.86 1.58
CA ARG A 128 1.00 9.83 2.53
C ARG A 128 0.35 11.02 1.83
N SER A 129 1.03 11.56 0.82
CA SER A 129 0.49 12.69 0.07
C SER A 129 1.14 12.84 -1.30
N VAL A 130 0.38 13.44 -2.23
CA VAL A 130 0.88 13.86 -3.56
C VAL A 130 0.59 15.35 -3.68
N ARG A 131 1.64 16.17 -3.76
CA ARG A 131 1.54 17.64 -3.83
C ARG A 131 1.99 18.12 -5.20
N LYS A 132 1.11 18.92 -5.83
CA LYS A 132 1.41 19.60 -7.08
C LYS A 132 1.93 21.01 -6.76
N THR A 133 2.99 21.43 -7.42
CA THR A 133 3.57 22.78 -7.27
C THR A 133 3.85 23.40 -8.64
N TYR A 134 3.84 24.74 -8.70
CA TYR A 134 4.22 25.48 -9.88
C TYR A 134 5.67 26.04 -9.71
N PRO A 135 6.51 26.06 -10.76
CA PRO A 135 6.32 25.43 -12.08
C PRO A 135 6.16 23.93 -11.97
N ALA A 136 5.62 23.26 -13.03
CA ALA A 136 5.18 21.88 -12.99
C ALA A 136 6.15 20.94 -12.28
N ARG A 137 5.86 20.63 -11.03
CA ARG A 137 6.55 19.67 -10.16
C ARG A 137 5.54 18.92 -9.32
N ILE A 138 5.84 17.67 -9.05
CA ILE A 138 5.08 16.87 -8.11
C ILE A 138 6.03 16.35 -7.04
N HIS A 139 5.62 16.46 -5.80
CA HIS A 139 6.27 15.81 -4.68
C HIS A 139 5.37 14.72 -4.11
N VAL A 140 5.88 13.48 -4.07
CA VAL A 140 5.19 12.31 -3.53
C VAL A 140 5.83 11.97 -2.20
N ASP A 141 5.07 12.08 -1.13
CA ASP A 141 5.48 11.69 0.22
C ASP A 141 5.06 10.24 0.46
N VAL A 142 6.07 9.37 0.61
CA VAL A 142 5.87 7.92 0.76
C VAL A 142 6.58 7.37 1.97
N VAL A 143 6.07 6.25 2.47
CA VAL A 143 6.77 5.36 3.42
C VAL A 143 7.27 4.16 2.63
N TYR A 144 8.58 3.93 2.71
CA TYR A 144 9.21 2.79 2.07
C TYR A 144 9.12 1.55 2.97
N ARG A 145 9.04 0.37 2.35
CA ARG A 145 9.22 -0.89 3.07
C ARG A 145 10.68 -1.07 3.42
N GLU A 146 10.91 -1.61 4.60
CA GLU A 146 12.25 -1.94 5.10
C GLU A 146 12.43 -3.47 5.03
N PRO A 147 13.47 -3.99 4.35
CA PRO A 147 13.79 -5.40 4.37
C PRO A 147 14.30 -5.78 5.77
N VAL A 148 13.76 -6.85 6.34
CA VAL A 148 14.13 -7.30 7.70
C VAL A 148 14.70 -8.72 7.72
N ALA A 149 14.39 -9.54 6.73
CA ALA A 149 14.85 -10.93 6.66
C ALA A 149 14.87 -11.45 5.22
N MET A 150 15.63 -12.53 5.03
CA MET A 150 15.69 -13.34 3.81
C MET A 150 15.08 -14.71 4.08
N VAL A 151 14.01 -15.04 3.39
CA VAL A 151 13.41 -16.36 3.44
C VAL A 151 14.17 -17.28 2.49
N LYS A 152 14.75 -18.38 3.01
CA LYS A 152 15.45 -19.38 2.22
C LYS A 152 14.43 -20.34 1.59
N GLY A 153 14.22 -20.21 0.31
CA GLY A 153 13.39 -21.11 -0.49
C GLY A 153 14.23 -22.12 -1.29
N VAL A 154 13.56 -22.86 -2.17
CA VAL A 154 14.20 -23.87 -3.05
C VAL A 154 15.08 -23.20 -4.10
N ASP A 155 14.60 -22.10 -4.67
CA ASP A 155 15.25 -21.41 -5.80
C ASP A 155 16.12 -20.21 -5.38
N GLY A 156 16.33 -20.00 -4.07
CA GLY A 156 17.14 -18.90 -3.57
C GLY A 156 16.52 -18.17 -2.38
N TYR A 157 16.93 -16.92 -2.20
CA TYR A 157 16.50 -16.08 -1.10
C TYR A 157 15.42 -15.09 -1.52
N TYR A 158 14.39 -14.97 -0.70
CA TYR A 158 13.27 -14.06 -0.89
C TYR A 158 13.29 -13.00 0.21
N PRO A 159 13.61 -11.74 -0.10
CA PRO A 159 13.59 -10.66 0.88
C PRO A 159 12.15 -10.33 1.26
N ILE A 160 11.94 -10.09 2.55
CA ILE A 160 10.64 -9.73 3.10
C ILE A 160 10.75 -8.54 4.06
N ASP A 161 9.65 -7.78 4.17
CA ASP A 161 9.50 -6.77 5.20
C ASP A 161 9.00 -7.37 6.53
N ARG A 162 8.89 -6.55 7.56
CA ARG A 162 8.42 -6.92 8.91
C ARG A 162 7.06 -7.62 8.94
N ARG A 163 6.21 -7.39 7.94
CA ARG A 163 4.87 -7.99 7.82
C ARG A 163 4.86 -9.25 6.97
N GLY A 164 6.03 -9.72 6.51
CA GLY A 164 6.14 -10.84 5.59
C GLY A 164 5.69 -10.50 4.17
N ILE A 165 5.80 -9.24 3.76
CA ILE A 165 5.51 -8.80 2.39
C ILE A 165 6.75 -9.05 1.52
N LEU A 166 6.54 -9.67 0.36
CA LEU A 166 7.59 -9.99 -0.60
C LEU A 166 8.18 -8.73 -1.24
N LEU A 167 9.50 -8.64 -1.20
CA LEU A 167 10.27 -7.57 -1.84
C LEU A 167 10.99 -8.09 -3.10
N PRO A 168 11.41 -7.21 -4.02
CA PRO A 168 12.09 -7.63 -5.24
C PRO A 168 13.49 -8.20 -4.96
N ALA A 169 13.68 -9.50 -5.09
CA ALA A 169 14.97 -10.16 -4.85
C ALA A 169 16.09 -9.67 -5.80
N ARG A 170 15.73 -9.23 -7.00
CA ARG A 170 16.68 -8.69 -7.99
C ARG A 170 17.44 -7.43 -7.53
N ASP A 171 16.89 -6.72 -6.54
CA ASP A 171 17.45 -5.48 -6.02
C ASP A 171 18.47 -5.75 -4.90
N PHE A 172 18.78 -7.02 -4.61
CA PHE A 172 19.75 -7.48 -3.60
C PHE A 172 20.87 -8.27 -4.26
N SER A 173 22.08 -8.02 -3.80
CA SER A 173 23.27 -8.83 -4.10
C SER A 173 23.47 -9.94 -3.07
N ASP A 174 24.32 -10.91 -3.37
CA ASP A 174 24.68 -11.98 -2.40
C ASP A 174 25.26 -11.39 -1.10
N ALA A 175 26.05 -10.31 -1.19
CA ALA A 175 26.59 -9.60 -0.03
C ALA A 175 25.51 -8.91 0.81
N ASP A 176 24.39 -8.54 0.20
CA ASP A 176 23.27 -7.97 0.93
C ASP A 176 22.50 -9.06 1.68
N VAL A 177 22.37 -10.25 1.11
CA VAL A 177 21.72 -11.40 1.78
C VAL A 177 22.39 -11.73 3.12
N GLU A 178 23.72 -11.66 3.19
CA GLU A 178 24.49 -11.95 4.41
C GLU A 178 24.25 -10.94 5.54
N ARG A 179 23.70 -9.76 5.24
CA ARG A 179 23.44 -8.71 6.23
C ARG A 179 22.11 -8.88 6.96
N TYR A 180 21.24 -9.71 6.44
CA TYR A 180 19.90 -9.90 7.00
C TYR A 180 19.75 -11.24 7.69
N PRO A 181 18.92 -11.30 8.73
CA PRO A 181 18.47 -12.56 9.30
C PRO A 181 17.91 -13.51 8.24
N VAL A 182 18.31 -14.77 8.28
CA VAL A 182 17.81 -15.80 7.36
C VAL A 182 16.72 -16.60 8.05
N ILE A 183 15.59 -16.81 7.37
CA ILE A 183 14.50 -17.69 7.81
C ILE A 183 14.63 -19.01 7.06
N GLU A 184 14.82 -20.10 7.78
CA GLU A 184 15.00 -21.45 7.23
C GLU A 184 13.87 -22.41 7.61
N ARG A 185 13.85 -23.59 7.03
CA ARG A 185 12.83 -24.66 7.20
C ARG A 185 11.43 -24.20 6.73
N VAL A 186 11.35 -23.28 5.79
CA VAL A 186 10.09 -22.82 5.24
C VAL A 186 9.55 -23.85 4.26
N ALA A 187 8.40 -24.44 4.59
CA ALA A 187 7.76 -25.47 3.76
C ALA A 187 6.78 -24.86 2.75
N SER A 188 6.29 -23.64 3.01
CA SER A 188 5.36 -22.92 2.14
C SER A 188 6.09 -22.18 1.03
N VAL A 189 5.42 -22.04 -0.11
CA VAL A 189 5.86 -21.15 -1.20
C VAL A 189 5.10 -19.85 -1.12
N PRO A 190 5.65 -18.73 -1.64
CA PRO A 190 4.94 -17.46 -1.64
C PRO A 190 3.67 -17.55 -2.48
N MET A 191 2.53 -17.20 -1.91
CA MET A 191 1.23 -17.17 -2.61
C MET A 191 0.99 -15.80 -3.25
N GLY A 192 1.57 -14.74 -2.70
CA GLY A 192 1.44 -13.37 -3.18
C GLY A 192 2.44 -13.02 -4.28
N LYS A 193 2.16 -11.91 -4.98
CA LYS A 193 3.10 -11.26 -5.89
C LYS A 193 4.05 -10.36 -5.12
N LEU A 194 5.04 -9.79 -5.80
CA LEU A 194 5.89 -8.76 -5.23
C LEU A 194 5.05 -7.60 -4.70
N GLY A 195 5.26 -7.22 -3.44
CA GLY A 195 4.45 -6.22 -2.73
C GLY A 195 3.26 -6.80 -1.96
N GLU A 196 3.00 -8.09 -2.08
CA GLU A 196 1.93 -8.80 -1.36
C GLU A 196 2.50 -9.71 -0.27
N SER A 197 1.64 -10.18 0.64
CA SER A 197 2.04 -11.08 1.72
C SER A 197 2.48 -12.45 1.19
N TRP A 198 3.45 -13.07 1.88
CA TRP A 198 3.82 -14.47 1.65
C TRP A 198 2.61 -15.41 1.73
N GLY A 199 1.63 -15.07 2.58
CA GLY A 199 0.43 -15.89 2.78
C GLY A 199 0.53 -16.92 3.89
N ASP A 200 1.70 -17.06 4.52
CA ASP A 200 1.92 -17.98 5.66
C ASP A 200 2.10 -17.17 6.96
N PRO A 201 1.21 -17.31 7.95
CA PRO A 201 1.34 -16.62 9.24
C PRO A 201 2.66 -16.91 9.94
N ALA A 202 3.23 -18.10 9.76
CA ALA A 202 4.50 -18.44 10.37
C ALA A 202 5.67 -17.65 9.77
N VAL A 203 5.64 -17.34 8.48
CA VAL A 203 6.63 -16.46 7.84
C VAL A 203 6.50 -15.04 8.36
N SER A 204 5.27 -14.54 8.54
CA SER A 204 5.03 -13.20 9.09
C SER A 204 5.52 -13.08 10.54
N GLY A 205 5.30 -14.11 11.36
CA GLY A 205 5.82 -14.13 12.74
C GLY A 205 7.34 -14.23 12.80
N ALA A 206 7.97 -14.98 11.91
CA ALA A 206 9.43 -15.03 11.80
C ALA A 206 10.03 -13.70 11.33
N ALA A 207 9.35 -12.99 10.41
CA ALA A 207 9.75 -11.66 9.97
C ALA A 207 9.70 -10.64 11.12
N GLU A 208 8.65 -10.69 11.92
CA GLU A 208 8.52 -9.85 13.12
C GLU A 208 9.62 -10.15 14.15
N LEU A 209 9.96 -11.43 14.34
CA LEU A 209 11.06 -11.87 15.22
C LEU A 209 12.39 -11.37 14.67
N ALA A 210 12.65 -11.50 13.38
CA ALA A 210 13.85 -10.99 12.71
C ALA A 210 14.00 -9.48 12.93
N ALA A 211 12.93 -8.72 12.68
CA ALA A 211 12.91 -7.28 12.89
C ALA A 211 13.19 -6.89 14.36
N THR A 212 12.69 -7.67 15.29
CA THR A 212 12.88 -7.45 16.72
C THR A 212 14.32 -7.72 17.15
N LEU A 213 14.90 -8.84 16.69
CA LEU A 213 16.27 -9.25 17.06
C LEU A 213 17.33 -8.41 16.34
N ASN A 214 17.06 -7.97 15.11
CA ASN A 214 18.00 -7.16 14.32
C ASN A 214 17.79 -5.64 14.44
N ALA A 215 16.88 -5.21 15.32
CA ALA A 215 16.67 -3.80 15.60
C ALA A 215 17.95 -3.13 16.11
N LYS A 216 18.24 -1.93 15.57
CA LYS A 216 19.34 -1.10 16.06
C LYS A 216 19.08 -0.69 17.51
N ARG A 217 20.11 -0.80 18.36
CA ARG A 217 20.07 -0.38 19.75
C ARG A 217 21.02 0.79 19.96
N GLU A 218 20.64 1.71 20.80
CA GLU A 218 21.47 2.89 21.08
C GLU A 218 22.80 2.47 21.74
N GLY A 219 23.92 2.77 21.07
CA GLY A 219 25.27 2.47 21.55
C GLY A 219 25.64 0.99 21.66
N LYS A 220 24.84 0.09 21.06
CA LYS A 220 25.08 -1.37 21.07
C LYS A 220 24.75 -1.98 19.71
N ASP A 221 25.36 -3.15 19.46
CA ASP A 221 24.97 -3.99 18.34
C ASP A 221 23.53 -4.51 18.47
N SER A 222 22.95 -4.95 17.34
CA SER A 222 21.67 -5.65 17.38
C SER A 222 21.78 -6.94 18.20
N TRP A 223 20.69 -7.43 18.74
CA TRP A 223 20.66 -8.74 19.40
C TRP A 223 21.06 -9.85 18.45
N TRP A 224 20.72 -9.73 17.18
CA TRP A 224 21.14 -10.68 16.15
C TRP A 224 22.65 -10.87 16.09
N SER A 225 23.39 -9.77 16.12
CA SER A 225 24.85 -9.76 16.09
C SER A 225 25.45 -10.18 17.43
N GLU A 226 24.95 -9.64 18.53
CA GLU A 226 25.46 -9.91 19.90
C GLU A 226 25.31 -11.38 20.31
N LEU A 227 24.22 -12.02 19.89
CA LEU A 227 23.95 -13.43 20.17
C LEU A 227 24.51 -14.38 19.10
N GLU A 228 25.26 -13.84 18.14
CA GLU A 228 25.87 -14.60 17.03
C GLU A 228 24.89 -15.50 16.28
N LEU A 229 23.67 -14.97 16.01
CA LEU A 229 22.63 -15.73 15.32
C LEU A 229 22.92 -15.84 13.83
N SER A 230 22.51 -16.95 13.23
CA SER A 230 22.64 -17.24 11.81
C SER A 230 21.30 -17.46 11.10
N ALA A 231 20.32 -18.05 11.79
CA ALA A 231 19.01 -18.31 11.20
C ALA A 231 17.87 -18.31 12.24
N ILE A 232 16.68 -17.98 11.78
CA ILE A 232 15.41 -18.27 12.46
C ILE A 232 14.85 -19.52 11.79
N LEU A 233 14.58 -20.53 12.59
CA LEU A 233 14.06 -21.80 12.12
C LEU A 233 12.55 -21.83 12.31
N MET A 234 11.86 -22.11 11.22
CA MET A 234 10.41 -22.25 11.24
C MET A 234 9.96 -23.43 12.10
N PRO A 235 8.75 -23.35 12.68
CA PRO A 235 8.17 -24.42 13.45
C PRO A 235 8.18 -25.74 12.68
N ARG A 236 8.58 -26.85 13.31
CA ARG A 236 8.41 -28.18 12.77
C ARG A 236 6.92 -28.51 12.78
N ARG A 237 6.26 -28.37 11.64
CA ARG A 237 4.82 -28.63 11.53
C ARG A 237 4.55 -30.13 11.63
N VAL A 238 4.00 -30.56 12.77
CA VAL A 238 3.47 -31.91 12.96
C VAL A 238 1.98 -31.96 12.63
N ALA A 239 1.28 -30.81 12.65
CA ALA A 239 -0.14 -30.66 12.30
C ALA A 239 -0.38 -29.28 11.65
N LEU A 240 -1.54 -29.11 11.02
CA LEU A 240 -2.03 -27.80 10.58
C LEU A 240 -2.31 -26.94 11.82
N ILE A 241 -1.33 -26.15 12.22
CA ILE A 241 -1.50 -25.14 13.26
C ILE A 241 -2.12 -23.93 12.55
N GLU A 242 -3.41 -23.70 12.79
CA GLU A 242 -4.16 -22.57 12.19
C GLU A 242 -3.94 -21.27 12.97
N ASP A 243 -3.64 -21.36 14.27
CA ASP A 243 -3.44 -20.20 15.12
C ASP A 243 -1.95 -19.77 15.10
N ALA A 244 -1.72 -18.54 14.64
CA ALA A 244 -0.39 -17.94 14.63
C ALA A 244 0.22 -17.82 16.04
N ASP A 245 -0.61 -17.73 17.09
CA ASP A 245 -0.18 -17.67 18.49
C ASP A 245 0.36 -19.00 19.02
N GLU A 246 0.12 -20.11 18.35
CA GLU A 246 0.67 -21.42 18.71
C GLU A 246 2.00 -21.73 18.05
N LEU A 247 2.46 -20.88 17.13
CA LEU A 247 3.70 -21.11 16.38
C LEU A 247 4.92 -20.81 17.24
N GLU A 248 5.78 -21.79 17.43
CA GLU A 248 7.03 -21.68 18.19
C GLU A 248 8.24 -21.67 17.23
N TYR A 249 9.11 -20.71 17.41
CA TYR A 249 10.32 -20.51 16.61
C TYR A 249 11.55 -21.01 17.35
N GLU A 250 12.55 -21.43 16.60
CA GLU A 250 13.88 -21.74 17.08
C GLU A 250 14.88 -20.77 16.45
N LEU A 251 15.94 -20.43 17.16
CA LEU A 251 17.05 -19.62 16.63
C LEU A 251 18.27 -20.53 16.49
N ARG A 252 19.03 -20.35 15.40
CA ARG A 252 20.30 -21.02 15.21
C ARG A 252 21.44 -20.03 15.37
N THR A 253 22.46 -20.43 16.10
CA THR A 253 23.71 -19.68 16.23
C THR A 253 24.66 -19.97 15.06
N LYS A 254 25.73 -19.18 14.93
CA LYS A 254 26.77 -19.40 13.92
C LYS A 254 27.53 -20.73 14.13
N GLY A 255 27.71 -21.19 15.38
CA GLY A 255 28.33 -22.45 15.71
C GLY A 255 27.38 -23.66 15.62
N GLY A 256 26.11 -23.43 15.30
CA GLY A 256 25.12 -24.47 15.03
C GLY A 256 24.26 -24.87 16.20
N SER A 257 24.39 -24.25 17.37
CA SER A 257 23.46 -24.45 18.50
C SER A 257 22.06 -23.97 18.15
N GLU A 258 21.03 -24.64 18.67
CA GLU A 258 19.63 -24.28 18.48
C GLU A 258 19.02 -23.82 19.79
N ILE A 259 18.45 -22.61 19.78
CA ILE A 259 17.77 -21.99 20.90
C ILE A 259 16.27 -22.06 20.67
N LEU A 260 15.55 -22.73 21.57
CA LEU A 260 14.09 -22.79 21.53
C LEU A 260 13.56 -21.45 22.07
N TRP A 261 13.22 -20.55 21.14
CA TRP A 261 12.72 -19.21 21.44
C TRP A 261 11.29 -19.23 21.99
N GLY A 262 10.44 -20.13 21.47
CA GLY A 262 9.01 -20.13 21.72
C GLY A 262 8.25 -19.26 20.74
N ARG A 263 7.16 -18.63 21.16
CA ARG A 263 6.23 -17.91 20.30
C ARG A 263 6.78 -16.58 19.80
N GLY A 264 6.15 -16.06 18.75
CA GLY A 264 6.53 -14.78 18.14
C GLY A 264 6.40 -13.58 19.09
N PRO A 265 7.06 -12.44 18.77
CA PRO A 265 7.13 -11.27 19.66
C PRO A 265 5.77 -10.67 20.02
N ASN A 266 4.77 -10.82 19.18
CA ASN A 266 3.43 -10.26 19.36
C ASN A 266 2.43 -11.26 19.97
N SER A 267 2.89 -12.47 20.35
CA SER A 267 2.02 -13.47 20.97
C SER A 267 1.45 -12.96 22.29
N ARG A 268 0.18 -13.26 22.53
CA ARG A 268 -0.55 -12.99 23.78
C ARG A 268 -0.88 -14.27 24.53
N HIS A 269 -0.23 -15.36 24.19
CA HIS A 269 -0.49 -16.65 24.81
C HIS A 269 -0.18 -16.61 26.31
N PRO A 270 -1.09 -17.05 27.18
CA PRO A 270 -0.86 -17.12 28.62
C PRO A 270 0.36 -17.98 28.93
N GLY A 271 1.27 -17.47 29.76
CA GLY A 271 2.48 -18.18 30.15
C GLY A 271 3.68 -18.01 29.21
N GLU A 272 3.52 -17.32 28.09
CA GLU A 272 4.66 -16.96 27.23
C GLU A 272 5.50 -15.85 27.88
N LEU A 273 6.82 -16.01 27.85
CA LEU A 273 7.74 -14.99 28.35
C LEU A 273 7.75 -13.75 27.44
N ALA A 274 7.77 -12.57 28.05
CA ALA A 274 7.96 -11.35 27.29
C ALA A 274 9.33 -11.35 26.57
N VAL A 275 9.41 -10.68 25.40
CA VAL A 275 10.64 -10.57 24.61
C VAL A 275 11.83 -10.10 25.45
N ALA A 276 11.62 -9.08 26.30
CA ALA A 276 12.66 -8.56 27.18
C ALA A 276 13.21 -9.63 28.18
N GLN A 277 12.33 -10.47 28.70
CA GLN A 277 12.72 -11.57 29.61
C GLN A 277 13.51 -12.65 28.87
N LYS A 278 13.09 -13.00 27.64
CA LYS A 278 13.84 -13.95 26.80
C LYS A 278 15.24 -13.44 26.48
N LEU A 279 15.35 -12.18 26.08
CA LEU A 279 16.64 -11.56 25.76
C LEU A 279 17.54 -11.45 27.01
N GLN A 280 16.97 -11.12 28.16
CA GLN A 280 17.70 -11.12 29.42
C GLN A 280 18.26 -12.52 29.74
N ARG A 281 17.46 -13.59 29.60
CA ARG A 281 17.91 -14.96 29.79
C ARG A 281 19.05 -15.36 28.85
N LEU A 282 18.97 -14.96 27.59
CA LEU A 282 20.05 -15.22 26.64
C LEU A 282 21.34 -14.50 27.01
N SER A 283 21.23 -13.25 27.49
CA SER A 283 22.40 -12.50 27.96
C SER A 283 23.00 -13.09 29.23
N GLU A 284 22.17 -13.57 30.16
CA GLU A 284 22.62 -14.28 31.35
C GLU A 284 23.31 -15.58 30.98
N TYR A 285 22.72 -16.38 30.10
CA TYR A 285 23.33 -17.61 29.61
C TYR A 285 24.70 -17.35 28.97
N GLN A 286 24.79 -16.34 28.08
CA GLN A 286 26.05 -15.99 27.41
C GLN A 286 27.13 -15.57 28.42
N ARG A 287 26.76 -14.82 29.47
CA ARG A 287 27.69 -14.44 30.53
C ARG A 287 28.16 -15.64 31.36
N ASP A 288 27.23 -16.56 31.69
CA ASP A 288 27.51 -17.66 32.61
C ASP A 288 28.27 -18.82 31.94
N TYR A 289 28.06 -19.02 30.62
CA TYR A 289 28.68 -20.09 29.84
C TYR A 289 29.72 -19.58 28.84
N GLY A 290 29.92 -18.27 28.70
CA GLY A 290 30.88 -17.68 27.76
C GLY A 290 30.47 -17.67 26.30
N GLY A 291 29.21 -18.08 25.98
CA GLY A 291 28.67 -18.13 24.63
C GLY A 291 27.65 -19.26 24.45
N PHE A 292 27.14 -19.40 23.23
CA PHE A 292 26.19 -20.47 22.88
C PHE A 292 26.87 -21.68 22.26
N ASP A 293 28.10 -21.52 21.80
CA ASP A 293 28.87 -22.52 21.05
C ASP A 293 30.22 -22.74 21.72
N ASP A 294 30.59 -23.97 21.89
CA ASP A 294 31.92 -24.39 22.38
C ASP A 294 32.37 -25.69 21.70
N ALA A 295 33.56 -26.21 22.07
CA ALA A 295 34.14 -27.42 21.48
C ALA A 295 33.32 -28.70 21.73
N HIS A 296 32.39 -28.67 22.71
CA HIS A 296 31.58 -29.84 23.08
C HIS A 296 30.17 -29.78 22.48
N GLY A 297 29.80 -28.64 21.83
CA GLY A 297 28.51 -28.45 21.17
C GLY A 297 28.44 -29.10 19.79
N PRO A 298 27.38 -28.79 19.01
CA PRO A 298 26.34 -27.81 19.26
C PRO A 298 25.30 -28.21 20.32
N TYR A 299 24.62 -27.22 20.90
CA TYR A 299 23.68 -27.44 21.98
C TYR A 299 22.21 -27.11 21.56
N ARG A 300 21.29 -27.80 22.26
CA ARG A 300 19.88 -27.39 22.27
C ARG A 300 19.61 -26.68 23.58
N ILE A 301 19.22 -25.42 23.52
CA ILE A 301 19.04 -24.51 24.63
C ILE A 301 17.57 -24.10 24.68
N ASP A 302 16.86 -24.52 25.73
CA ASP A 302 15.46 -24.18 25.90
C ASP A 302 15.31 -23.06 26.94
N ILE A 303 14.89 -21.88 26.47
CA ILE A 303 14.68 -20.69 27.30
C ILE A 303 13.22 -20.49 27.71
N ARG A 304 12.29 -21.35 27.31
CA ARG A 304 10.85 -21.22 27.55
C ARG A 304 10.42 -21.52 28.98
N PRO A 305 11.04 -22.53 29.71
CA PRO A 305 10.60 -22.87 31.04
C PRO A 305 10.74 -21.71 32.02
N TRP A 306 9.73 -21.46 32.84
CA TRP A 306 9.73 -20.36 33.83
C TRP A 306 10.86 -20.49 34.86
N GLN A 307 11.25 -21.70 35.21
CA GLN A 307 12.18 -22.02 36.32
C GLN A 307 13.65 -21.86 35.94
N GLY A 308 13.97 -21.74 34.64
CA GLY A 308 15.38 -21.67 34.20
C GLY A 308 15.57 -21.96 32.73
N ILE A 309 16.79 -22.27 32.37
CA ILE A 309 17.19 -22.61 31.02
C ILE A 309 17.65 -24.08 31.02
N ASP A 310 17.09 -24.89 30.15
CA ASP A 310 17.52 -26.26 29.94
C ASP A 310 18.56 -26.33 28.83
N ARG A 311 19.66 -27.05 29.07
CA ARG A 311 20.76 -27.24 28.09
C ARG A 311 21.00 -28.71 27.85
N GLY A 312 20.97 -29.13 26.59
CA GLY A 312 21.33 -30.47 26.16
C GLY A 312 22.26 -30.45 24.94
N ILE A 313 23.00 -31.53 24.71
CA ILE A 313 23.77 -31.66 23.46
C ILE A 313 22.78 -31.89 22.31
N LEU A 314 22.93 -31.13 21.23
CA LEU A 314 22.14 -31.33 20.02
C LEU A 314 22.63 -32.60 19.32
N ALA A 315 21.83 -33.67 19.37
CA ALA A 315 22.15 -34.91 18.66
C ALA A 315 22.29 -34.59 17.16
N ARG A 316 23.47 -34.85 16.61
CA ARG A 316 23.70 -34.74 15.15
C ARG A 316 22.76 -35.73 14.48
N GLU A 317 21.76 -35.26 13.75
CA GLU A 317 21.01 -36.10 12.82
C GLU A 317 22.05 -36.66 11.80
N VAL A 318 22.39 -37.92 11.97
CA VAL A 318 23.15 -38.64 10.94
C VAL A 318 22.26 -38.66 9.71
N ARG A 319 22.57 -37.82 8.74
CA ARG A 319 22.00 -37.97 7.40
C ARG A 319 22.50 -39.32 6.88
N GLU A 320 21.67 -40.34 7.03
CA GLU A 320 21.82 -41.55 6.24
C GLU A 320 21.71 -41.14 4.77
N THR A 321 22.88 -40.97 4.17
CA THR A 321 23.01 -40.90 2.72
C THR A 321 22.64 -42.29 2.23
N THR A 322 21.37 -42.56 1.99
CA THR A 322 20.94 -43.72 1.25
C THR A 322 21.44 -43.55 -0.18
N MET A 323 22.64 -44.02 -0.46
CA MET A 323 23.05 -44.37 -1.80
C MET A 323 22.15 -45.52 -2.26
N ARG A 324 21.29 -45.26 -3.20
CA ARG A 324 20.79 -46.23 -4.17
C ARG A 324 20.53 -45.55 -5.49
#